data_005e72aa03e588f5e5c90ac53d268b71
#
_entry.id   005e72aa03e588f5e5c90ac53d268b71
#
_cell.length_a   1.000
_cell.length_b   1.000
_cell.length_c   1.000
_cell.angle_alpha   90.00
_cell.angle_beta   90.00
_cell.angle_gamma   90.00
#
_symmetry.space_group_name_H-M   'P 1'
#
loop_
_entity.id
_entity.type
_entity.pdbx_description
1 polymer ?
#
loop_
_entity_poly.entity_id
_entity_poly.type
_entity_poly.pdbx_seq_one_letter_code
_entity_poly.pdbx_strand_id
1 'polypeptide(L)'
;MTRATWVHGFLRVPDGTFTTFDAPGAGTGSGQGTFTSPVDGLNPAGAIAGVYSDASGVSHGFTRAPDGTITEFDVPGAAGTGNAGINPAGTVMGNWLDSSGVLHGFVRASDGAITTFDVSGAGTGSGQGPIPSVINTPGDIAGSYTDASGVDHGFVRTKHGAVTTFDVPGAGTGSGQGTVAMCNNPAGAITGFYIDANGVFHGFLRTP
;
A
#
# COMPACT_ATOMS: atom_id res chain seq x y z
N MET A 1 28.32 -21.05 -2.90
CA MET A 1 26.86 -21.28 -2.83
C MET A 1 26.25 -20.07 -2.15
N THR A 2 25.66 -19.16 -2.89
CA THR A 2 24.84 -18.08 -2.34
C THR A 2 23.57 -18.73 -1.76
N ARG A 3 23.38 -18.61 -0.45
CA ARG A 3 22.16 -19.06 0.22
C ARG A 3 21.01 -18.26 -0.40
N ALA A 4 20.03 -18.92 -0.99
CA ALA A 4 18.79 -18.27 -1.40
C ALA A 4 18.16 -17.66 -0.14
N THR A 5 18.04 -16.35 -0.10
CA THR A 5 17.41 -15.61 1.00
C THR A 5 15.98 -15.31 0.59
N TRP A 6 15.05 -16.14 1.02
CA TRP A 6 13.62 -15.82 0.95
C TRP A 6 13.18 -15.14 2.25
N VAL A 7 12.09 -14.39 2.20
CA VAL A 7 11.64 -13.48 3.26
C VAL A 7 10.52 -14.11 4.05
N HIS A 8 10.57 -13.98 5.37
CA HIS A 8 9.54 -14.44 6.30
C HIS A 8 8.84 -13.27 6.96
N GLY A 9 7.53 -13.35 7.13
CA GLY A 9 6.81 -12.50 8.05
C GLY A 9 7.14 -12.84 9.50
N PHE A 10 7.09 -11.85 10.38
CA PHE A 10 7.17 -12.10 11.81
C PHE A 10 6.24 -11.18 12.62
N LEU A 11 5.82 -11.67 13.76
CA LEU A 11 5.13 -10.92 14.80
C LEU A 11 5.97 -10.96 16.07
N ARG A 12 6.21 -9.79 16.69
CA ARG A 12 6.78 -9.70 18.04
C ARG A 12 5.69 -9.23 19.00
N VAL A 13 5.41 -10.03 20.02
CA VAL A 13 4.45 -9.67 21.08
C VAL A 13 5.14 -8.90 22.23
N PRO A 14 4.38 -8.21 23.13
CA PRO A 14 4.95 -7.35 24.15
C PRO A 14 5.92 -8.03 25.12
N ASP A 15 5.78 -9.33 25.36
CA ASP A 15 6.70 -10.13 26.20
C ASP A 15 8.07 -10.40 25.56
N GLY A 16 8.23 -9.97 24.29
CA GLY A 16 9.47 -10.13 23.53
C GLY A 16 9.51 -11.38 22.64
N THR A 17 8.51 -12.26 22.72
CA THR A 17 8.43 -13.47 21.89
C THR A 17 8.23 -13.13 20.42
N PHE A 18 8.97 -13.84 19.55
CA PHE A 18 8.82 -13.76 18.11
C PHE A 18 8.13 -15.00 17.57
N THR A 19 7.16 -14.79 16.68
CA THR A 19 6.54 -15.83 15.88
C THR A 19 6.77 -15.52 14.42
N THR A 20 7.40 -16.43 13.68
CA THR A 20 7.52 -16.34 12.22
C THR A 20 6.34 -17.00 11.56
N PHE A 21 5.96 -16.50 10.38
CA PHE A 21 4.90 -17.08 9.58
C PHE A 21 5.16 -16.85 8.09
N ASP A 22 4.58 -17.72 7.26
CA ASP A 22 4.61 -17.58 5.82
C ASP A 22 3.21 -17.77 5.25
N ALA A 23 2.88 -17.01 4.22
CA ALA A 23 1.70 -17.26 3.42
C ALA A 23 1.86 -18.62 2.71
N PRO A 24 0.80 -19.45 2.67
CA PRO A 24 0.90 -20.82 2.11
C PRO A 24 1.42 -20.87 0.68
N GLY A 25 1.08 -19.87 -0.16
CA GLY A 25 1.54 -19.75 -1.54
C GLY A 25 2.92 -19.11 -1.72
N ALA A 26 3.60 -18.69 -0.63
CA ALA A 26 4.87 -17.98 -0.73
C ALA A 26 5.97 -18.84 -1.36
N GLY A 27 6.68 -18.28 -2.34
CA GLY A 27 7.85 -18.89 -2.96
C GLY A 27 9.06 -18.87 -2.02
N THR A 28 10.02 -19.76 -2.28
CA THR A 28 11.23 -19.93 -1.47
C THR A 28 12.51 -19.57 -2.23
N GLY A 29 12.36 -18.94 -3.38
CA GLY A 29 13.47 -18.43 -4.19
C GLY A 29 14.03 -17.11 -3.63
N SER A 30 15.15 -16.66 -4.20
CA SER A 30 15.73 -15.38 -3.83
C SER A 30 14.78 -14.22 -4.13
N GLY A 31 14.50 -13.38 -3.12
CA GLY A 31 13.58 -12.24 -3.23
C GLY A 31 12.09 -12.62 -3.19
N GLN A 32 11.76 -13.90 -3.00
CA GLN A 32 10.40 -14.40 -2.78
C GLN A 32 10.09 -14.48 -1.28
N GLY A 33 8.86 -14.81 -0.92
CA GLY A 33 8.45 -15.01 0.46
C GLY A 33 7.30 -14.11 0.89
N THR A 34 7.18 -13.92 2.21
CA THR A 34 6.08 -13.20 2.86
C THR A 34 6.55 -11.84 3.37
N PHE A 35 5.86 -10.78 2.94
CA PHE A 35 6.18 -9.39 3.26
C PHE A 35 5.01 -8.75 3.99
N THR A 36 5.26 -8.17 5.16
CA THR A 36 4.29 -7.31 5.84
C THR A 36 4.49 -5.87 5.42
N SER A 37 3.41 -5.08 5.35
CA SER A 37 3.54 -3.65 5.09
C SER A 37 4.35 -2.96 6.20
N PRO A 38 5.30 -2.08 5.86
CA PRO A 38 6.04 -1.31 6.87
C PRO A 38 5.19 -0.23 7.55
N VAL A 39 4.06 0.13 6.94
CA VAL A 39 3.09 1.10 7.47
C VAL A 39 1.72 0.44 7.49
N ASP A 40 1.02 0.50 8.63
CA ASP A 40 -0.34 -0.04 8.82
C ASP A 40 -0.50 -1.54 8.47
N GLY A 41 0.58 -2.33 8.50
CA GLY A 41 0.52 -3.78 8.27
C GLY A 41 -0.06 -4.57 9.43
N LEU A 42 -0.18 -3.98 10.63
CA LEU A 42 -0.70 -4.61 11.85
C LEU A 42 -1.73 -3.70 12.51
N ASN A 43 -2.95 -4.19 12.72
CA ASN A 43 -3.99 -3.42 13.40
C ASN A 43 -4.02 -3.69 14.93
N PRO A 44 -4.72 -2.85 15.72
CA PRO A 44 -4.80 -3.02 17.17
C PRO A 44 -5.46 -4.33 17.64
N ALA A 45 -6.23 -5.00 16.79
CA ALA A 45 -6.81 -6.32 17.08
C ALA A 45 -5.81 -7.47 16.86
N GLY A 46 -4.61 -7.19 16.34
CA GLY A 46 -3.58 -8.20 16.05
C GLY A 46 -3.71 -8.86 14.69
N ALA A 47 -4.60 -8.36 13.83
CA ALA A 47 -4.66 -8.81 12.44
C ALA A 47 -3.57 -8.12 11.60
N ILE A 48 -2.98 -8.88 10.67
CA ILE A 48 -1.90 -8.41 9.79
C ILE A 48 -2.40 -8.44 8.34
N ALA A 49 -2.05 -7.44 7.56
CA ALA A 49 -2.12 -7.47 6.11
C ALA A 49 -0.72 -7.36 5.49
N GLY A 50 -0.56 -7.94 4.34
CA GLY A 50 0.70 -7.93 3.61
C GLY A 50 0.57 -8.53 2.23
N VAL A 51 1.72 -8.76 1.61
CA VAL A 51 1.82 -9.42 0.32
C VAL A 51 2.82 -10.56 0.39
N TYR A 52 2.70 -11.53 -0.50
CA TYR A 52 3.72 -12.54 -0.70
C TYR A 52 4.06 -12.67 -2.19
N SER A 53 5.29 -13.05 -2.47
CA SER A 53 5.69 -13.41 -3.83
C SER A 53 5.72 -14.93 -3.94
N ASP A 54 5.02 -15.46 -4.93
CA ASP A 54 4.97 -16.90 -5.21
C ASP A 54 6.26 -17.42 -5.90
N ALA A 55 6.29 -18.70 -6.23
CA ALA A 55 7.43 -19.34 -6.91
C ALA A 55 7.68 -18.81 -8.33
N SER A 56 6.69 -18.18 -8.95
CA SER A 56 6.79 -17.55 -10.28
C SER A 56 7.22 -16.08 -10.19
N GLY A 57 7.30 -15.51 -8.98
CA GLY A 57 7.59 -14.09 -8.74
C GLY A 57 6.36 -13.19 -8.82
N VAL A 58 5.15 -13.76 -8.89
CA VAL A 58 3.90 -13.00 -8.86
C VAL A 58 3.59 -12.60 -7.42
N SER A 59 3.14 -11.35 -7.23
CA SER A 59 2.76 -10.81 -5.92
C SER A 59 1.27 -10.98 -5.67
N HIS A 60 0.92 -11.47 -4.48
CA HIS A 60 -0.42 -11.75 -4.00
C HIS A 60 -0.67 -11.09 -2.65
N GLY A 61 -1.90 -10.75 -2.33
CA GLY A 61 -2.28 -10.22 -1.02
C GLY A 61 -2.56 -11.31 0.01
N PHE A 62 -2.36 -11.02 1.28
CA PHE A 62 -2.86 -11.86 2.38
C PHE A 62 -3.34 -11.04 3.56
N THR A 63 -4.20 -11.65 4.36
CA THR A 63 -4.50 -11.23 5.73
C THR A 63 -4.20 -12.39 6.68
N ARG A 64 -3.65 -12.07 7.86
CA ARG A 64 -3.44 -13.04 8.94
C ARG A 64 -4.27 -12.60 10.15
N ALA A 65 -5.17 -13.45 10.58
CA ALA A 65 -5.97 -13.24 11.79
C ALA A 65 -5.12 -13.40 13.07
N PRO A 66 -5.57 -12.89 14.23
CA PRO A 66 -4.85 -13.01 15.49
C PRO A 66 -4.60 -14.46 15.92
N ASP A 67 -5.45 -15.40 15.54
CA ASP A 67 -5.31 -16.84 15.79
C ASP A 67 -4.27 -17.53 14.91
N GLY A 68 -3.70 -16.79 13.95
CA GLY A 68 -2.69 -17.29 13.02
C GLY A 68 -3.24 -17.73 11.66
N THR A 69 -4.56 -17.78 11.48
CA THR A 69 -5.17 -18.13 10.19
C THR A 69 -4.80 -17.13 9.11
N ILE A 70 -4.25 -17.60 8.00
CA ILE A 70 -3.90 -16.79 6.84
C ILE A 70 -4.94 -17.01 5.74
N THR A 71 -5.45 -15.89 5.20
CA THR A 71 -6.33 -15.88 4.04
C THR A 71 -5.63 -15.12 2.91
N GLU A 72 -5.35 -15.81 1.83
CA GLU A 72 -4.77 -15.23 0.61
C GLU A 72 -5.87 -14.64 -0.26
N PHE A 73 -5.55 -13.59 -1.01
CA PHE A 73 -6.48 -12.98 -1.95
C PHE A 73 -5.74 -12.31 -3.11
N ASP A 74 -6.45 -12.22 -4.25
CA ASP A 74 -6.04 -11.42 -5.39
C ASP A 74 -7.13 -10.45 -5.79
N VAL A 75 -6.72 -9.31 -6.34
CA VAL A 75 -7.64 -8.41 -7.01
C VAL A 75 -8.03 -9.05 -8.35
N PRO A 76 -9.33 -9.18 -8.66
CA PRO A 76 -9.76 -9.80 -9.92
C PRO A 76 -9.17 -9.11 -11.15
N GLY A 77 -8.48 -9.87 -11.99
CA GLY A 77 -7.81 -9.39 -13.21
C GLY A 77 -6.42 -8.80 -12.99
N ALA A 78 -5.90 -8.82 -11.77
CA ALA A 78 -4.55 -8.33 -11.49
C ALA A 78 -3.47 -9.25 -12.09
N ALA A 79 -2.41 -8.63 -12.62
CA ALA A 79 -1.14 -9.31 -12.90
C ALA A 79 -0.28 -9.43 -11.63
N GLY A 80 -0.60 -8.68 -10.59
CA GLY A 80 -0.03 -8.78 -9.26
C GLY A 80 -0.75 -7.86 -8.28
N THR A 81 -0.95 -8.33 -7.05
CA THR A 81 -1.51 -7.57 -5.93
C THR A 81 -0.39 -7.06 -5.06
N GLY A 82 -0.34 -5.75 -4.82
CA GLY A 82 0.75 -5.09 -4.09
C GLY A 82 0.24 -4.27 -2.90
N ASN A 83 1.15 -3.85 -2.05
CA ASN A 83 0.99 -2.93 -0.93
C ASN A 83 -0.31 -3.09 -0.14
N ALA A 84 -0.31 -3.82 0.97
CA ALA A 84 -1.53 -4.04 1.74
C ALA A 84 -1.38 -3.50 3.17
N GLY A 85 -2.12 -2.42 3.49
CA GLY A 85 -2.32 -1.92 4.85
C GLY A 85 -3.71 -2.27 5.38
N ILE A 86 -3.88 -2.32 6.71
CA ILE A 86 -5.12 -2.73 7.36
C ILE A 86 -5.51 -1.75 8.48
N ASN A 87 -6.76 -1.32 8.50
CA ASN A 87 -7.26 -0.47 9.57
C ASN A 87 -7.85 -1.28 10.75
N PRO A 88 -8.22 -0.63 11.87
CA PRO A 88 -8.83 -1.31 13.02
C PRO A 88 -10.12 -2.07 12.71
N ALA A 89 -10.87 -1.69 11.67
CA ALA A 89 -12.11 -2.37 11.26
C ALA A 89 -11.83 -3.61 10.38
N GLY A 90 -10.56 -3.92 10.08
CA GLY A 90 -10.19 -5.04 9.22
C GLY A 90 -10.33 -4.76 7.72
N THR A 91 -10.55 -3.50 7.35
CA THR A 91 -10.51 -3.08 5.94
C THR A 91 -9.08 -3.00 5.47
N VAL A 92 -8.76 -3.66 4.36
CA VAL A 92 -7.45 -3.65 3.72
C VAL A 92 -7.47 -2.71 2.53
N MET A 93 -6.42 -1.92 2.36
CA MET A 93 -6.17 -1.12 1.15
C MET A 93 -4.83 -1.49 0.53
N GLY A 94 -4.69 -1.20 -0.76
CA GLY A 94 -3.42 -1.38 -1.45
C GLY A 94 -3.52 -0.99 -2.92
N ASN A 95 -2.53 -1.41 -3.67
CA ASN A 95 -2.52 -1.28 -5.12
C ASN A 95 -2.44 -2.65 -5.82
N TRP A 96 -2.72 -2.65 -7.10
CA TRP A 96 -2.55 -3.81 -7.96
C TRP A 96 -2.06 -3.37 -9.35
N LEU A 97 -1.41 -4.27 -10.05
CA LEU A 97 -0.94 -4.06 -11.41
C LEU A 97 -1.88 -4.73 -12.41
N ASP A 98 -2.22 -4.03 -13.47
CA ASP A 98 -2.84 -4.67 -14.64
C ASP A 98 -1.80 -5.37 -15.52
N SER A 99 -2.25 -6.00 -16.61
CA SER A 99 -1.36 -6.70 -17.56
C SER A 99 -0.41 -5.77 -18.34
N SER A 100 -0.64 -4.46 -18.30
CA SER A 100 0.22 -3.43 -18.92
C SER A 100 1.22 -2.84 -17.92
N GLY A 101 1.13 -3.26 -16.65
CA GLY A 101 1.96 -2.75 -15.55
C GLY A 101 1.48 -1.41 -15.00
N VAL A 102 0.23 -0.98 -15.29
CA VAL A 102 -0.37 0.22 -14.72
C VAL A 102 -0.85 -0.08 -13.31
N LEU A 103 -0.62 0.87 -12.39
CA LEU A 103 -1.06 0.77 -11.00
C LEU A 103 -2.51 1.23 -10.84
N HIS A 104 -3.28 0.49 -10.05
CA HIS A 104 -4.65 0.80 -9.64
C HIS A 104 -4.78 0.63 -8.13
N GLY A 105 -5.68 1.36 -7.49
CA GLY A 105 -5.98 1.19 -6.07
C GLY A 105 -7.03 0.11 -5.82
N PHE A 106 -6.99 -0.52 -4.64
CA PHE A 106 -8.08 -1.38 -4.18
C PHE A 106 -8.41 -1.14 -2.70
N VAL A 107 -9.63 -1.50 -2.35
CA VAL A 107 -10.11 -1.64 -0.97
C VAL A 107 -10.77 -3.01 -0.85
N ARG A 108 -10.33 -3.80 0.13
CA ARG A 108 -10.95 -5.07 0.50
C ARG A 108 -11.64 -4.90 1.84
N ALA A 109 -12.94 -5.07 1.86
CA ALA A 109 -13.72 -5.05 3.09
C ALA A 109 -13.42 -6.28 3.97
N SER A 110 -13.76 -6.22 5.25
CA SER A 110 -13.54 -7.32 6.20
C SER A 110 -14.28 -8.62 5.86
N ASP A 111 -15.35 -8.54 5.08
CA ASP A 111 -16.08 -9.69 4.53
C ASP A 111 -15.43 -10.30 3.28
N GLY A 112 -14.36 -9.67 2.77
CA GLY A 112 -13.60 -10.13 1.60
C GLY A 112 -13.99 -9.45 0.29
N ALA A 113 -15.04 -8.63 0.24
CA ALA A 113 -15.43 -7.92 -0.97
C ALA A 113 -14.34 -6.92 -1.38
N ILE A 114 -13.95 -6.96 -2.67
CA ILE A 114 -12.91 -6.08 -3.23
C ILE A 114 -13.56 -5.07 -4.18
N THR A 115 -13.21 -3.81 -4.01
CA THR A 115 -13.52 -2.72 -4.93
C THR A 115 -12.22 -2.06 -5.39
N THR A 116 -12.13 -1.73 -6.67
CA THR A 116 -10.98 -1.03 -7.25
C THR A 116 -11.30 0.44 -7.47
N PHE A 117 -10.27 1.27 -7.56
CA PHE A 117 -10.41 2.69 -7.86
C PHE A 117 -9.20 3.23 -8.59
N ASP A 118 -9.44 4.28 -9.37
CA ASP A 118 -8.42 5.09 -10.00
C ASP A 118 -8.49 6.53 -9.50
N VAL A 119 -7.41 7.27 -9.70
CA VAL A 119 -7.33 8.69 -9.38
C VAL A 119 -7.29 9.48 -10.67
N SER A 120 -8.21 10.44 -10.81
CA SER A 120 -8.23 11.31 -11.99
C SER A 120 -6.92 12.09 -12.13
N GLY A 121 -6.32 12.06 -13.31
CA GLY A 121 -5.01 12.65 -13.59
C GLY A 121 -3.84 11.67 -13.45
N ALA A 122 -4.07 10.46 -12.94
CA ALA A 122 -3.03 9.43 -12.92
C ALA A 122 -2.62 9.03 -14.34
N GLY A 123 -1.33 8.77 -14.51
CA GLY A 123 -0.79 8.25 -15.75
C GLY A 123 -1.19 6.78 -15.98
N THR A 124 -1.14 6.35 -17.23
CA THR A 124 -1.46 4.99 -17.67
C THR A 124 -0.26 4.25 -18.26
N GLY A 125 0.93 4.75 -18.01
CA GLY A 125 2.18 4.05 -18.32
C GLY A 125 2.54 3.02 -17.26
N SER A 126 3.42 2.10 -17.59
CA SER A 126 3.93 1.10 -16.63
C SER A 126 4.54 1.79 -15.39
N GLY A 127 4.11 1.36 -14.20
CA GLY A 127 4.52 1.94 -12.91
C GLY A 127 3.85 3.28 -12.56
N GLN A 128 2.97 3.82 -13.41
CA GLN A 128 2.15 5.00 -13.12
C GLN A 128 0.81 4.58 -12.52
N GLY A 129 0.15 5.52 -11.86
CA GLY A 129 -1.15 5.27 -11.23
C GLY A 129 -1.16 5.52 -9.72
N PRO A 130 -2.24 5.19 -9.02
CA PRO A 130 -2.38 5.41 -7.59
C PRO A 130 -1.53 4.45 -6.75
N ILE A 131 -0.90 5.01 -5.71
CA ILE A 131 -0.13 4.31 -4.68
C ILE A 131 -0.74 4.67 -3.32
N PRO A 132 -1.76 3.94 -2.84
CA PRO A 132 -2.28 4.08 -1.49
C PRO A 132 -1.19 3.80 -0.45
N SER A 133 -1.02 4.69 0.52
CA SER A 133 0.05 4.58 1.54
C SER A 133 -0.49 4.19 2.90
N VAL A 134 -1.68 4.67 3.27
CA VAL A 134 -2.24 4.52 4.62
C VAL A 134 -3.75 4.54 4.60
N ILE A 135 -4.39 3.80 5.52
CA ILE A 135 -5.83 3.83 5.79
C ILE A 135 -6.09 4.15 7.26
N ASN A 136 -6.85 5.21 7.55
CA ASN A 136 -7.15 5.60 8.92
C ASN A 136 -8.31 4.79 9.55
N THR A 137 -8.57 5.03 10.83
CA THR A 137 -9.67 4.37 11.57
C THR A 137 -11.05 4.58 10.93
N PRO A 138 -11.44 5.78 10.47
CA PRO A 138 -12.68 5.98 9.72
C PRO A 138 -12.76 5.24 8.38
N GLY A 139 -11.62 4.87 7.78
CA GLY A 139 -11.53 4.20 6.49
C GLY A 139 -11.17 5.13 5.32
N ASP A 140 -10.71 6.35 5.61
CA ASP A 140 -10.18 7.24 4.58
C ASP A 140 -8.74 6.86 4.26
N ILE A 141 -8.40 6.85 2.97
CA ILE A 141 -7.10 6.47 2.45
C ILE A 141 -6.37 7.72 1.99
N ALA A 142 -5.10 7.87 2.37
CA ALA A 142 -4.20 8.83 1.76
C ALA A 142 -3.08 8.10 1.01
N GLY A 143 -2.58 8.75 -0.03
CA GLY A 143 -1.51 8.22 -0.86
C GLY A 143 -1.09 9.22 -1.92
N SER A 144 -0.29 8.76 -2.86
CA SER A 144 0.11 9.54 -4.04
C SER A 144 -0.27 8.81 -5.32
N TYR A 145 -0.25 9.52 -6.42
CA TYR A 145 -0.30 8.94 -7.75
C TYR A 145 0.74 9.62 -8.64
N THR A 146 1.26 8.87 -9.60
CA THR A 146 2.17 9.39 -10.60
C THR A 146 1.39 9.67 -11.87
N ASP A 147 1.51 10.89 -12.42
CA ASP A 147 0.88 11.30 -13.66
C ASP A 147 1.62 10.80 -14.91
N ALA A 148 1.11 11.13 -16.10
CA ALA A 148 1.73 10.76 -17.37
C ALA A 148 3.11 11.39 -17.62
N SER A 149 3.43 12.47 -16.92
CA SER A 149 4.74 13.15 -16.99
C SER A 149 5.75 12.61 -15.97
N GLY A 150 5.32 11.69 -15.09
CA GLY A 150 6.13 11.13 -14.01
C GLY A 150 6.19 12.02 -12.78
N VAL A 151 5.24 12.96 -12.60
CA VAL A 151 5.12 13.83 -11.43
C VAL A 151 4.22 13.15 -10.39
N ASP A 152 4.60 13.23 -9.12
CA ASP A 152 3.81 12.69 -8.01
C ASP A 152 2.85 13.75 -7.44
N HIS A 153 1.61 13.33 -7.21
CA HIS A 153 0.54 14.14 -6.64
C HIS A 153 -0.10 13.43 -5.44
N GLY A 154 -0.47 14.16 -4.41
CA GLY A 154 -1.18 13.60 -3.27
C GLY A 154 -2.67 13.35 -3.57
N PHE A 155 -3.25 12.32 -2.95
CA PHE A 155 -4.70 12.12 -2.97
C PHE A 155 -5.25 11.69 -1.61
N VAL A 156 -6.53 11.93 -1.42
CA VAL A 156 -7.35 11.37 -0.35
C VAL A 156 -8.55 10.70 -0.98
N ARG A 157 -8.81 9.45 -0.62
CA ARG A 157 -10.04 8.74 -0.93
C ARG A 157 -10.83 8.55 0.36
N THR A 158 -12.03 9.12 0.43
CA THR A 158 -12.92 8.90 1.58
C THR A 158 -13.40 7.46 1.62
N LYS A 159 -13.83 6.99 2.79
CA LYS A 159 -14.47 5.66 2.97
C LYS A 159 -15.66 5.43 2.03
N HIS A 160 -16.30 6.49 1.56
CA HIS A 160 -17.44 6.43 0.63
C HIS A 160 -17.02 6.45 -0.85
N GLY A 161 -15.72 6.49 -1.14
CA GLY A 161 -15.17 6.39 -2.49
C GLY A 161 -14.89 7.72 -3.18
N ALA A 162 -15.24 8.87 -2.60
CA ALA A 162 -14.89 10.18 -3.17
C ALA A 162 -13.37 10.39 -3.10
N VAL A 163 -12.76 10.78 -4.23
CA VAL A 163 -11.33 11.04 -4.35
C VAL A 163 -11.10 12.55 -4.57
N THR A 164 -10.16 13.10 -3.81
CA THR A 164 -9.69 14.49 -3.93
C THR A 164 -8.17 14.48 -4.06
N THR A 165 -7.64 15.22 -5.03
CA THR A 165 -6.19 15.36 -5.25
C THR A 165 -5.68 16.67 -4.69
N PHE A 166 -4.38 16.75 -4.37
CA PHE A 166 -3.75 17.97 -3.90
C PHE A 166 -2.26 17.99 -4.18
N ASP A 167 -1.72 19.18 -4.32
CA ASP A 167 -0.28 19.44 -4.36
C ASP A 167 0.12 20.38 -3.24
N VAL A 168 1.30 20.12 -2.67
CA VAL A 168 1.89 21.02 -1.68
C VAL A 168 2.51 22.22 -2.40
N PRO A 169 2.22 23.46 -1.96
CA PRO A 169 2.87 24.64 -2.51
C PRO A 169 4.40 24.53 -2.44
N GLY A 170 5.06 24.69 -3.59
CA GLY A 170 6.52 24.53 -3.72
C GLY A 170 6.96 23.16 -4.21
N ALA A 171 6.04 22.19 -4.37
CA ALA A 171 6.36 20.95 -5.04
C ALA A 171 6.79 21.19 -6.50
N GLY A 172 7.81 20.45 -6.93
CA GLY A 172 8.29 20.49 -8.31
C GLY A 172 7.33 19.79 -9.27
N THR A 173 7.45 20.09 -10.55
CA THR A 173 6.61 19.56 -11.63
C THR A 173 7.40 18.76 -12.67
N GLY A 174 8.62 18.42 -12.36
CA GLY A 174 9.45 17.52 -13.17
C GLY A 174 9.25 16.05 -12.80
N SER A 175 9.62 15.14 -13.69
CA SER A 175 9.58 13.71 -13.43
C SER A 175 10.38 13.33 -12.17
N GLY A 176 9.76 12.54 -11.27
CA GLY A 176 10.32 12.17 -9.97
C GLY A 176 10.27 13.28 -8.93
N GLN A 177 9.53 14.36 -9.17
CA GLN A 177 9.23 15.45 -8.25
C GLN A 177 7.75 15.42 -7.87
N GLY A 178 7.32 16.30 -6.97
CA GLY A 178 5.91 16.42 -6.62
C GLY A 178 5.59 16.10 -5.16
N THR A 179 4.36 15.72 -4.88
CA THR A 179 3.80 15.53 -3.54
C THR A 179 3.56 14.05 -3.24
N VAL A 180 4.14 13.54 -2.14
CA VAL A 180 3.96 12.15 -1.67
C VAL A 180 3.33 12.16 -0.28
N ALA A 181 2.07 11.73 -0.17
CA ALA A 181 1.37 11.57 1.10
C ALA A 181 1.67 10.18 1.69
N MET A 182 2.08 10.15 2.96
CA MET A 182 2.55 8.92 3.63
C MET A 182 1.65 8.47 4.79
N CYS A 183 1.08 9.42 5.53
CA CYS A 183 0.28 9.12 6.73
C CYS A 183 -0.94 10.02 6.79
N ASN A 184 -2.03 9.49 7.39
CA ASN A 184 -3.18 10.29 7.79
C ASN A 184 -3.64 9.90 9.21
N ASN A 185 -4.32 10.82 9.88
CA ASN A 185 -4.91 10.55 11.19
C ASN A 185 -6.45 10.49 11.09
N PRO A 186 -7.15 10.04 12.15
CA PRO A 186 -8.61 9.99 12.14
C PRO A 186 -9.32 11.34 11.97
N ALA A 187 -8.62 12.45 12.24
CA ALA A 187 -9.15 13.81 12.04
C ALA A 187 -8.94 14.33 10.60
N GLY A 188 -8.29 13.54 9.73
CA GLY A 188 -8.06 13.88 8.32
C GLY A 188 -6.81 14.74 8.07
N ALA A 189 -5.96 14.96 9.07
CA ALA A 189 -4.65 15.58 8.81
C ALA A 189 -3.73 14.57 8.11
N ILE A 190 -2.93 15.06 7.15
CA ILE A 190 -2.06 14.26 6.29
C ILE A 190 -0.64 14.77 6.42
N THR A 191 0.32 13.86 6.51
CA THR A 191 1.74 14.17 6.44
C THR A 191 2.41 13.36 5.34
N GLY A 192 3.56 13.86 4.91
CA GLY A 192 4.40 13.23 3.90
C GLY A 192 5.56 14.13 3.56
N PHE A 193 6.03 14.01 2.35
CA PHE A 193 7.08 14.89 1.83
C PHE A 193 6.71 15.36 0.42
N TYR A 194 7.36 16.44 -0.02
CA TYR A 194 7.37 16.83 -1.43
C TYR A 194 8.80 17.04 -1.90
N ILE A 195 9.02 16.87 -3.18
CA ILE A 195 10.29 17.12 -3.84
C ILE A 195 10.12 18.39 -4.68
N ASP A 196 10.93 19.41 -4.41
CA ASP A 196 10.88 20.70 -5.11
C ASP A 196 11.54 20.64 -6.50
N ALA A 197 11.51 21.76 -7.23
CA ALA A 197 12.10 21.87 -8.58
C ALA A 197 13.63 21.67 -8.60
N ASN A 198 14.30 21.73 -7.46
CA ASN A 198 15.74 21.50 -7.31
C ASN A 198 16.06 20.04 -6.88
N GLY A 199 15.04 19.20 -6.69
CA GLY A 199 15.20 17.83 -6.20
C GLY A 199 15.41 17.74 -4.69
N VAL A 200 15.08 18.79 -3.92
CA VAL A 200 15.21 18.78 -2.45
C VAL A 200 13.92 18.27 -1.81
N PHE A 201 14.08 17.41 -0.79
CA PHE A 201 12.98 16.83 -0.02
C PHE A 201 12.57 17.73 1.13
N HIS A 202 11.28 17.98 1.27
CA HIS A 202 10.67 18.77 2.33
C HIS A 202 9.50 18.01 2.96
N GLY A 203 9.39 18.03 4.29
CA GLY A 203 8.22 17.49 4.99
C GLY A 203 7.03 18.46 4.91
N PHE A 204 5.80 17.93 4.95
CA PHE A 204 4.60 18.75 5.03
C PHE A 204 3.58 18.19 6.04
N LEU A 205 2.71 19.08 6.50
CA LEU A 205 1.48 18.77 7.22
C LEU A 205 0.33 19.51 6.52
N ARG A 206 -0.66 18.75 6.05
CA ARG A 206 -1.93 19.26 5.55
C ARG A 206 -3.00 19.01 6.59
N THR A 207 -3.70 20.05 7.00
CA THR A 207 -4.89 19.97 7.86
C THR A 207 -6.16 19.95 6.99
N PRO A 208 -7.27 19.36 7.49
CA PRO A 208 -8.57 19.36 6.81
C PRO A 208 -9.07 20.72 6.42
#